data_d80eb8e548c2a9d77f1d4e8aa7e5361b
#
_entry.id   d80eb8e548c2a9d77f1d4e8aa7e5361b
#
_cell.length_a   1.000
_cell.length_b   1.000
_cell.length_c   1.000
_cell.angle_alpha   90.00
_cell.angle_beta   90.00
_cell.angle_gamma   90.00
#
_symmetry.space_group_name_H-M   'P 1'
#
loop_
_entity.id
_entity.type
_entity.pdbx_description
1 polymer ?
#
loop_
_entity_poly.entity_id
_entity_poly.type
_entity_poly.pdbx_seq_one_letter_code
_entity_poly.pdbx_strand_id
1 'polypeptide(L)'
;MADYEKIIRACVEPLMENPSSLLVRREETDEEAEKARDLHFLIACPDAELGRLIGRHGTVADAIRTIVNVKGRDDRKRVHIRFESFEEENEKEEDKK
;
A
#
# COMPACT_ATOMS: atom_id res chain seq x y z
N MET A 1 -6.61 11.53 13.25
CA MET A 1 -5.69 10.66 12.50
C MET A 1 -5.66 11.11 11.05
N ALA A 2 -4.50 11.06 10.40
CA ALA A 2 -4.37 11.47 9.01
C ALA A 2 -5.04 10.46 8.07
N ASP A 3 -5.41 10.94 6.89
CA ASP A 3 -5.93 10.07 5.83
C ASP A 3 -4.73 9.43 5.09
N TYR A 4 -4.32 8.28 5.58
CA TYR A 4 -3.17 7.57 5.03
C TYR A 4 -3.40 7.06 3.61
N GLU A 5 -4.63 6.68 3.28
CA GLU A 5 -4.96 6.27 1.91
C GLU A 5 -4.66 7.40 0.93
N LYS A 6 -5.03 8.61 1.29
CA LYS A 6 -4.79 9.78 0.44
C LYS A 6 -3.30 10.05 0.26
N ILE A 7 -2.53 9.92 1.35
CA ILE A 7 -1.08 10.09 1.29
C ILE A 7 -0.44 9.02 0.39
N ILE A 8 -0.85 7.78 0.57
CA ILE A 8 -0.35 6.67 -0.24
C ILE A 8 -0.66 6.89 -1.71
N ARG A 9 -1.90 7.28 -2.03
CA ARG A 9 -2.28 7.55 -3.42
C ARG A 9 -1.47 8.70 -4.01
N ALA A 10 -1.21 9.74 -3.23
CA ALA A 10 -0.41 10.87 -3.71
C ALA A 10 1.02 10.45 -4.06
N CYS A 11 1.56 9.46 -3.36
CA CYS A 11 2.89 8.92 -3.65
C CYS A 11 2.89 7.98 -4.85
N VAL A 12 1.85 7.15 -4.98
CA VAL A 12 1.82 6.02 -5.90
C VAL A 12 1.25 6.37 -7.28
N GLU A 13 0.16 7.13 -7.31
CA GLU A 13 -0.53 7.44 -8.58
C GLU A 13 0.37 8.10 -9.62
N PRO A 14 1.24 9.05 -9.25
CA PRO A 14 2.14 9.68 -10.23
C PRO A 14 3.14 8.71 -10.87
N LEU A 15 3.37 7.56 -10.27
CA LEU A 15 4.33 6.56 -10.78
C LEU A 15 3.68 5.58 -11.74
N MET A 16 2.36 5.57 -11.82
CA MET A 16 1.62 4.59 -12.61
C MET A 16 1.23 5.15 -13.99
N GLU A 17 1.20 4.26 -14.98
CA GLU A 17 0.66 4.60 -16.30
C GLU A 17 -0.86 4.70 -16.27
N ASN A 18 -1.48 3.82 -15.48
CA ASN A 18 -2.93 3.79 -15.34
C ASN A 18 -3.33 3.87 -13.86
N PRO A 19 -3.34 5.08 -13.28
CA PRO A 19 -3.65 5.24 -11.84
C PRO A 19 -5.03 4.72 -11.44
N SER A 20 -5.98 4.69 -12.37
CA SER A 20 -7.32 4.20 -12.05
C SER A 20 -7.37 2.71 -11.73
N SER A 21 -6.31 1.96 -12.06
CA SER A 21 -6.22 0.54 -11.74
C SER A 21 -5.72 0.27 -10.30
N LEU A 22 -5.36 1.31 -9.57
CA LEU A 22 -4.81 1.17 -8.22
C LEU A 22 -5.90 0.85 -7.20
N LEU A 23 -5.63 -0.15 -6.37
CA LEU A 23 -6.43 -0.44 -5.19
C LEU A 23 -5.59 -0.15 -3.95
N VAL A 24 -6.13 0.63 -3.03
CA VAL A 24 -5.52 0.85 -1.71
C VAL A 24 -6.56 0.50 -0.66
N ARG A 25 -6.19 -0.38 0.26
CA ARG A 25 -7.13 -0.85 1.29
C ARG A 25 -6.44 -0.93 2.64
N ARG A 26 -7.10 -0.41 3.68
CA ARG A 26 -6.64 -0.58 5.05
C ARG A 26 -7.30 -1.84 5.62
N GLU A 27 -6.55 -2.64 6.36
CA GLU A 27 -7.05 -3.88 6.95
C GLU A 27 -7.90 -3.65 8.20
N GLU A 28 -7.60 -2.60 8.97
CA GLU A 28 -8.34 -2.29 10.20
C GLU A 28 -9.64 -1.55 9.89
N THR A 29 -10.65 -1.79 10.71
CA THR A 29 -11.85 -0.95 10.71
C THR A 29 -11.50 0.44 11.26
N ASP A 30 -12.38 1.42 11.06
CA ASP A 30 -12.14 2.77 11.58
C ASP A 30 -11.93 2.77 13.10
N GLU A 31 -12.74 1.99 13.83
CA GLU A 31 -12.61 1.89 15.26
C GLU A 31 -11.30 1.24 15.68
N GLU A 32 -10.92 0.15 15.03
CA GLU A 32 -9.65 -0.52 15.30
C GLU A 32 -8.47 0.41 15.00
N ALA A 33 -8.54 1.13 13.89
CA ALA A 33 -7.47 2.03 13.46
C ALA A 33 -7.20 3.15 14.45
N GLU A 34 -8.25 3.67 15.09
CA GLU A 34 -8.08 4.72 16.10
C GLU A 34 -7.25 4.24 17.28
N LYS A 35 -7.43 2.99 17.70
CA LYS A 35 -6.79 2.43 18.88
C LYS A 35 -5.46 1.76 18.59
N ALA A 36 -5.25 1.30 17.36
CA ALA A 36 -4.08 0.53 16.99
C ALA A 36 -2.84 1.42 16.86
N ARG A 37 -1.67 0.89 17.26
CA ARG A 37 -0.40 1.52 16.98
C ARG A 37 0.09 1.14 15.58
N ASP A 38 -0.29 -0.04 15.10
CA ASP A 38 0.12 -0.56 13.81
C ASP A 38 -1.06 -0.57 12.86
N LEU A 39 -0.91 0.08 11.72
CA LEU A 39 -1.91 0.10 10.65
C LEU A 39 -1.34 -0.68 9.47
N HIS A 40 -2.21 -1.41 8.77
CA HIS A 40 -1.81 -2.26 7.66
C HIS A 40 -2.57 -1.88 6.40
N PHE A 41 -1.82 -1.53 5.36
CA PHE A 41 -2.39 -1.17 4.07
C PHE A 41 -1.93 -2.16 3.01
N LEU A 42 -2.85 -2.46 2.09
CA LEU A 42 -2.55 -3.23 0.90
C LEU A 42 -2.61 -2.29 -0.30
N ILE A 43 -1.55 -2.31 -1.11
CA ILE A 43 -1.54 -1.66 -2.40
C ILE A 43 -1.57 -2.77 -3.44
N ALA A 44 -2.62 -2.80 -4.27
CA ALA A 44 -2.74 -3.79 -5.32
C ALA A 44 -2.89 -3.11 -6.67
N CYS A 45 -2.31 -3.69 -7.70
CA CYS A 45 -2.32 -3.13 -9.04
C CYS A 45 -2.08 -4.27 -10.06
N PRO A 46 -2.29 -4.00 -11.36
CA PRO A 46 -1.93 -4.98 -12.39
C PRO A 46 -0.43 -5.29 -12.36
N ASP A 47 -0.09 -6.50 -12.73
CA ASP A 47 1.28 -6.99 -12.75
C ASP A 47 2.22 -6.05 -13.53
N ALA A 48 1.75 -5.51 -14.64
CA ALA A 48 2.53 -4.60 -15.49
C ALA A 48 2.95 -3.33 -14.76
N GLU A 49 2.21 -2.91 -13.73
CA GLU A 49 2.51 -1.70 -12.98
C GLU A 49 3.32 -1.96 -11.70
N LEU A 50 3.25 -3.20 -11.20
CA LEU A 50 3.83 -3.53 -9.89
C LEU A 50 5.33 -3.26 -9.81
N GLY A 51 6.07 -3.58 -10.88
CA GLY A 51 7.51 -3.35 -10.92
C GLY A 51 7.92 -1.91 -10.68
N ARG A 52 7.12 -0.97 -11.16
CA ARG A 52 7.37 0.47 -10.97
C ARG A 52 7.20 0.88 -9.53
N LEU A 53 6.23 0.27 -8.84
CA LEU A 53 5.92 0.60 -7.45
C LEU A 53 6.89 -0.02 -6.47
N ILE A 54 7.50 -1.14 -6.84
CA ILE A 54 8.50 -1.79 -6.00
C ILE A 54 9.89 -1.19 -6.26
N GLY A 55 10.22 -1.01 -7.54
CA GLY A 55 11.52 -0.49 -7.94
C GLY A 55 12.62 -1.52 -7.80
N ARG A 56 13.81 -1.14 -8.28
CA ARG A 56 14.97 -2.04 -8.21
C ARG A 56 15.33 -2.30 -6.75
N HIS A 57 15.41 -3.58 -6.39
CA HIS A 57 15.75 -4.01 -5.02
C HIS A 57 14.77 -3.48 -3.97
N GLY A 58 13.54 -3.15 -4.37
CA GLY A 58 12.53 -2.66 -3.45
C GLY A 58 12.70 -1.20 -3.04
N THR A 59 13.54 -0.44 -3.75
CA THR A 59 13.88 0.94 -3.34
C THR A 59 12.69 1.89 -3.38
N VAL A 60 11.80 1.75 -4.37
CA VAL A 60 10.62 2.62 -4.48
C VAL A 60 9.63 2.31 -3.37
N ALA A 61 9.36 1.01 -3.15
CA ALA A 61 8.47 0.58 -2.08
C ALA A 61 8.95 1.07 -0.72
N ASP A 62 10.25 0.95 -0.46
CA ASP A 62 10.83 1.39 0.80
C ASP A 62 10.74 2.91 0.96
N ALA A 63 10.92 3.66 -0.12
CA ALA A 63 10.78 5.11 -0.09
C ALA A 63 9.34 5.51 0.23
N ILE A 64 8.35 4.84 -0.35
CA ILE A 64 6.95 5.09 -0.06
C ILE A 64 6.65 4.83 1.41
N ARG A 65 7.14 3.70 1.94
CA ARG A 65 6.97 3.36 3.36
C ARG A 65 7.57 4.43 4.27
N THR A 66 8.75 4.92 3.93
CA THR A 66 9.43 5.96 4.69
C THR A 66 8.64 7.26 4.71
N ILE A 67 8.16 7.69 3.54
CA ILE A 67 7.37 8.93 3.42
C ILE A 67 6.09 8.85 4.24
N VAL A 68 5.35 7.75 4.11
CA VAL A 68 4.08 7.56 4.81
C VAL A 68 4.31 7.53 6.33
N ASN A 69 5.41 6.93 6.77
CA ASN A 69 5.71 6.84 8.19
C ASN A 69 6.22 8.14 8.82
N VAL A 70 6.58 9.13 8.02
CA VAL A 70 6.82 10.47 8.55
C VAL A 70 5.54 10.97 9.24
N LYS A 71 4.40 10.82 8.57
CA LYS A 71 3.12 11.20 9.16
C LYS A 71 2.69 10.23 10.26
N GLY A 72 3.00 8.95 10.09
CA GLY A 72 2.72 7.94 11.10
C GLY A 72 3.33 8.31 12.45
N ARG A 73 4.57 8.79 12.46
CA ARG A 73 5.23 9.21 13.70
C ARG A 73 4.49 10.34 14.39
N ASP A 74 3.98 11.31 13.63
CA ASP A 74 3.21 12.42 14.19
C ASP A 74 1.96 11.91 14.91
N ASP A 75 1.35 10.87 14.37
CA ASP A 75 0.13 10.27 14.92
C ASP A 75 0.41 9.15 15.92
N ARG A 76 1.69 8.86 16.19
CA ARG A 76 2.15 7.75 17.04
C ARG A 76 1.66 6.41 16.49
N LYS A 77 1.74 6.27 15.16
CA LYS A 77 1.34 5.06 14.45
C LYS A 77 2.48 4.57 13.58
N ARG A 78 2.53 3.25 13.40
CA ARG A 78 3.45 2.62 12.47
C ARG A 78 2.62 2.07 11.31
N VAL A 79 2.92 2.52 10.10
CA VAL A 79 2.14 2.14 8.92
C VAL A 79 2.92 1.08 8.14
N HIS A 80 2.32 -0.09 8.00
CA HIS A 80 2.87 -1.20 7.23
C HIS A 80 2.18 -1.25 5.88
N ILE A 81 2.97 -1.37 4.81
CA ILE A 81 2.42 -1.35 3.45
C ILE A 81 2.90 -2.60 2.72
N ARG A 82 1.96 -3.36 2.19
CA ARG A 82 2.21 -4.56 1.39
C ARG A 82 1.82 -4.28 -0.05
N PHE A 83 2.63 -4.75 -0.98
CA PHE A 83 2.38 -4.59 -2.42
C PHE A 83 2.06 -5.94 -3.03
N GLU A 84 0.97 -6.03 -3.78
CA GLU A 84 0.55 -7.26 -4.45
C GLU A 84 0.05 -6.97 -5.87
N SER A 85 0.17 -7.96 -6.76
CA SER A 85 -0.45 -7.87 -8.07
C SER A 85 -1.79 -8.58 -8.04
N PHE A 86 -2.73 -8.15 -8.87
CA PHE A 86 -4.01 -8.82 -9.01
C PHE A 86 -3.85 -10.25 -9.55
N GLU A 87 -2.90 -10.44 -10.45
CA GLU A 87 -2.63 -11.75 -11.03
C GLU A 87 -2.08 -12.74 -9.99
N GLU A 88 -1.25 -12.27 -9.07
CA GLU A 88 -0.74 -13.10 -7.98
C GLU A 88 -1.87 -13.62 -7.08
N GLU A 89 -2.82 -12.76 -6.73
CA GLU A 89 -3.99 -13.16 -5.95
C GLU A 89 -4.78 -14.25 -6.65
N ASN A 90 -5.01 -14.07 -7.95
CA ASN A 90 -5.74 -15.05 -8.75
C ASN A 90 -5.00 -16.38 -8.83
N GLU A 91 -3.69 -16.35 -9.02
CA GLU A 91 -2.87 -17.56 -9.04
C GLU A 91 -2.93 -18.32 -7.72
N LYS A 92 -2.88 -17.60 -6.61
CA LYS A 92 -2.98 -18.22 -5.28
C LYS A 92 -4.33 -18.88 -5.06
N GLU A 93 -5.39 -18.29 -5.55
CA GLU A 93 -6.73 -18.88 -5.47
C GLU A 93 -6.83 -20.14 -6.31
N GLU A 94 -6.25 -20.14 -7.51
CA GLU A 94 -6.22 -21.32 -8.37
C GLU A 94 -5.42 -22.46 -7.76
N ASP A 95 -4.30 -22.15 -7.13
CA ASP A 95 -3.45 -23.14 -6.49
C ASP A 95 -4.13 -23.87 -5.34
N LYS A 96 -5.15 -23.27 -4.74
CA LYS A 96 -5.90 -23.86 -3.64
C LYS A 96 -6.93 -24.90 -4.10
N LYS A 97 -7.16 -24.99 -5.37
CA LYS A 97 -8.07 -25.99 -5.93
C LYS A 97 -7.35 -27.31 -6.10
#